data_5242e2db672489072b170dc5d3feed42
#
_entry.id   5242e2db672489072b170dc5d3feed42
#
_cell.length_a   1.000
_cell.length_b   1.000
_cell.length_c   1.000
_cell.angle_alpha   90.00
_cell.angle_beta   90.00
_cell.angle_gamma   90.00
#
_symmetry.space_group_name_H-M   'P 1'
#
loop_
_entity.id
_entity.type
_entity.pdbx_description
1 polymer ?
#
loop_
_entity_poly.entity_id
_entity_poly.type
_entity_poly.pdbx_seq_one_letter_code
_entity_poly.pdbx_strand_id
1 'polypeptide(L)'
;PGLFVRAFDPDRVTSANMGRQLFSPAEIDEFKCVALVGRINRFFGYEWEAVPEYYNLLCEAPTANITISCVDTGKARKDIKEVITAASRSKDSNGTSFYNRHYHTEPYHIPYYWMDFGNMQDRGQVVIGTVKSIPQPKGSEFDTKTVLPTIDKIHPEILKDAPGDDQGPSCSLAEALQKQDLFINTNLANMGLAILWKMFRALHIDSNGLY
;
A
#
# COMPACT_ATOMS: atom_id res chain seq x y z
N PRO A 1 16.81 14.79 -3.50
CA PRO A 1 15.40 14.51 -3.68
C PRO A 1 15.26 13.08 -4.22
N GLY A 2 14.55 12.26 -3.50
CA GLY A 2 14.28 10.85 -3.81
C GLY A 2 12.95 10.45 -3.21
N LEU A 3 12.57 9.18 -3.39
CA LEU A 3 11.44 8.60 -2.71
C LEU A 3 11.87 8.17 -1.31
N PHE A 4 11.13 8.61 -0.30
CA PHE A 4 11.20 8.03 1.03
C PHE A 4 10.07 6.99 1.15
N VAL A 5 10.40 5.79 1.59
CA VAL A 5 9.45 4.69 1.77
C VAL A 5 9.48 4.22 3.21
N ARG A 6 8.29 4.01 3.77
CA ARG A 6 8.10 3.35 5.05
C ARG A 6 7.24 2.11 4.82
N ALA A 7 7.74 0.95 5.19
CA ALA A 7 7.09 -0.34 5.01
C ALA A 7 6.57 -0.86 6.36
N PHE A 8 5.27 -1.13 6.43
CA PHE A 8 4.60 -1.71 7.59
C PHE A 8 4.27 -3.16 7.31
N ASP A 9 4.75 -4.07 8.14
CA ASP A 9 4.40 -5.48 8.08
C ASP A 9 4.81 -6.15 9.40
N PRO A 10 3.86 -6.63 10.22
CA PRO A 10 4.15 -7.30 11.48
C PRO A 10 4.57 -8.76 11.29
N ASP A 11 4.42 -9.31 10.09
CA ASP A 11 4.69 -10.71 9.81
C ASP A 11 6.18 -11.03 9.84
N ARG A 12 6.47 -12.28 10.20
CA ARG A 12 7.81 -12.84 10.12
C ARG A 12 7.97 -13.75 8.89
N VAL A 13 9.20 -13.84 8.44
CA VAL A 13 9.58 -14.75 7.37
C VAL A 13 9.43 -16.20 7.86
N THR A 14 8.75 -17.02 7.07
CA THR A 14 8.61 -18.46 7.30
C THR A 14 9.17 -19.25 6.12
N SER A 15 9.38 -20.55 6.30
CA SER A 15 9.83 -21.43 5.20
C SER A 15 8.86 -21.43 4.01
N ALA A 16 7.55 -21.26 4.24
CA ALA A 16 6.54 -21.17 3.17
C ALA A 16 6.65 -19.90 2.32
N ASN A 17 7.34 -18.86 2.81
CA ASN A 17 7.53 -17.64 2.05
C ASN A 17 8.64 -17.75 1.00
N MET A 18 9.68 -18.55 1.26
CA MET A 18 10.91 -18.59 0.44
C MET A 18 10.69 -19.04 -1.00
N GLY A 19 9.66 -19.82 -1.29
CA GLY A 19 9.43 -20.34 -2.63
C GLY A 19 8.71 -19.37 -3.58
N ARG A 20 8.06 -18.32 -3.05
CA ARG A 20 7.26 -17.37 -3.82
C ARG A 20 7.51 -15.90 -3.48
N GLN A 21 8.25 -15.65 -2.45
CA GLN A 21 8.68 -14.31 -2.01
C GLN A 21 10.21 -14.27 -1.94
N LEU A 22 10.77 -13.10 -2.07
CA LEU A 22 12.23 -12.91 -2.13
C LEU A 22 12.85 -12.95 -0.73
N PHE A 23 12.76 -14.09 -0.05
CA PHE A 23 13.40 -14.32 1.23
C PHE A 23 14.37 -15.50 1.15
N SER A 24 15.42 -15.44 1.97
CA SER A 24 16.45 -16.49 2.09
C SER A 24 16.29 -17.29 3.40
N PRO A 25 16.88 -18.48 3.50
CA PRO A 25 16.86 -19.24 4.74
C PRO A 25 17.48 -18.51 5.94
N ALA A 26 18.40 -17.59 5.71
CA ALA A 26 19.04 -16.79 6.77
C ALA A 26 18.11 -15.73 7.37
N GLU A 27 16.98 -15.44 6.72
CA GLU A 27 16.01 -14.43 7.15
C GLU A 27 14.79 -15.05 7.87
N ILE A 28 14.76 -16.38 8.04
CA ILE A 28 13.68 -17.04 8.80
C ILE A 28 13.61 -16.40 10.19
N ASP A 29 12.37 -16.15 10.66
CA ASP A 29 12.02 -15.50 11.92
C ASP A 29 12.34 -13.99 11.99
N GLU A 30 12.96 -13.40 10.97
CA GLU A 30 13.06 -11.93 10.86
C GLU A 30 11.71 -11.33 10.43
N PHE A 31 11.43 -10.09 10.81
CA PHE A 31 10.26 -9.38 10.28
C PHE A 31 10.40 -9.14 8.78
N LYS A 32 9.36 -9.41 7.99
CA LYS A 32 9.40 -9.29 6.53
C LYS A 32 9.80 -7.90 6.07
N CYS A 33 9.23 -6.84 6.67
CA CYS A 33 9.59 -5.47 6.31
C CYS A 33 11.06 -5.15 6.65
N VAL A 34 11.59 -5.65 7.77
CA VAL A 34 12.98 -5.41 8.18
C VAL A 34 13.95 -6.09 7.21
N ALA A 35 13.69 -7.35 6.86
CA ALA A 35 14.51 -8.08 5.89
C ALA A 35 14.54 -7.39 4.52
N LEU A 36 13.36 -7.01 3.99
CA LEU A 36 13.26 -6.37 2.67
C LEU A 36 13.88 -4.98 2.63
N VAL A 37 13.51 -4.11 3.57
CA VAL A 37 14.01 -2.73 3.63
C VAL A 37 15.51 -2.71 3.90
N GLY A 38 15.98 -3.57 4.80
CA GLY A 38 17.42 -3.70 5.10
C GLY A 38 18.25 -4.06 3.86
N ARG A 39 17.75 -4.98 3.02
CA ARG A 39 18.43 -5.33 1.76
C ARG A 39 18.43 -4.18 0.76
N ILE A 40 17.28 -3.49 0.58
CA ILE A 40 17.17 -2.35 -0.33
C ILE A 40 18.09 -1.23 0.10
N ASN A 41 18.08 -0.86 1.37
CA ASN A 41 18.92 0.20 1.92
C ASN A 41 20.41 -0.13 1.73
N ARG A 42 20.80 -1.37 2.01
CA ARG A 42 22.20 -1.80 1.84
C ARG A 42 22.66 -1.78 0.38
N PHE A 43 21.78 -2.19 -0.55
CA PHE A 43 22.13 -2.29 -1.96
C PHE A 43 22.16 -0.92 -2.67
N PHE A 44 21.16 -0.07 -2.39
CA PHE A 44 20.99 1.22 -3.06
C PHE A 44 21.52 2.43 -2.27
N GLY A 45 21.90 2.25 -1.02
CA GLY A 45 22.30 3.35 -0.14
C GLY A 45 21.12 4.25 0.28
N TYR A 46 19.92 3.66 0.41
CA TYR A 46 18.73 4.38 0.87
C TYR A 46 18.60 4.34 2.39
N GLU A 47 17.76 5.23 2.92
CA GLU A 47 17.37 5.32 4.34
C GLU A 47 15.86 5.10 4.50
N TRP A 48 15.32 4.05 3.86
CA TRP A 48 13.92 3.68 4.00
C TRP A 48 13.68 3.06 5.37
N GLU A 49 12.46 3.19 5.89
CA GLU A 49 12.09 2.71 7.21
C GLU A 49 11.27 1.43 7.15
N ALA A 50 11.59 0.49 8.05
CA ALA A 50 10.80 -0.71 8.31
C ALA A 50 10.10 -0.56 9.66
N VAL A 51 8.79 -0.75 9.68
CA VAL A 51 7.95 -0.70 10.88
C VAL A 51 7.26 -2.04 11.04
N PRO A 52 7.70 -2.91 11.97
CA PRO A 52 7.15 -4.25 12.15
C PRO A 52 5.86 -4.21 12.96
N GLU A 53 4.89 -3.42 12.52
CA GLU A 53 3.61 -3.18 13.17
C GLU A 53 2.48 -3.10 12.14
N TYR A 54 1.24 -3.23 12.62
CA TYR A 54 0.04 -2.98 11.82
C TYR A 54 -0.13 -1.48 11.55
N TYR A 55 -0.46 -1.13 10.31
CA TYR A 55 -0.82 0.24 9.96
C TYR A 55 -2.28 0.51 10.29
N ASN A 56 -2.52 1.03 11.48
CA ASN A 56 -3.83 1.36 12.03
C ASN A 56 -3.80 2.68 12.82
N LEU A 57 -4.92 3.08 13.41
CA LEU A 57 -5.04 4.34 14.16
C LEU A 57 -4.15 4.42 15.42
N LEU A 58 -3.62 3.31 15.89
CA LEU A 58 -2.68 3.26 17.03
C LEU A 58 -1.23 3.48 16.59
N CYS A 59 -0.98 3.43 15.28
CA CYS A 59 0.35 3.64 14.75
C CYS A 59 0.72 5.13 14.86
N GLU A 60 1.83 5.44 15.50
CA GLU A 60 2.31 6.81 15.68
C GLU A 60 3.03 7.37 14.43
N ALA A 61 3.24 6.54 13.41
CA ALA A 61 3.93 6.96 12.22
C ALA A 61 3.11 7.94 11.37
N PRO A 62 3.73 8.97 10.79
CA PRO A 62 3.05 9.93 9.94
C PRO A 62 2.55 9.26 8.64
N THR A 63 1.45 9.78 8.11
CA THR A 63 0.95 9.39 6.79
C THR A 63 1.88 9.82 5.67
N ALA A 64 1.72 9.23 4.50
CA ALA A 64 2.50 9.53 3.30
C ALA A 64 1.61 10.14 2.20
N ASN A 65 2.22 10.76 1.20
CA ASN A 65 1.49 11.29 0.03
C ASN A 65 0.80 10.19 -0.76
N ILE A 66 1.40 9.01 -0.82
CA ILE A 66 0.86 7.83 -1.48
C ILE A 66 0.89 6.70 -0.45
N THR A 67 -0.27 6.15 -0.12
CA THR A 67 -0.38 4.92 0.65
C THR A 67 -0.58 3.76 -0.32
N ILE A 68 0.24 2.73 -0.21
CA ILE A 68 0.14 1.51 -1.01
C ILE A 68 -0.28 0.38 -0.07
N SER A 69 -1.41 -0.27 -0.37
CA SER A 69 -1.88 -1.44 0.38
C SER A 69 -1.72 -2.71 -0.45
N CYS A 70 -1.05 -3.71 0.14
CA CYS A 70 -0.83 -5.04 -0.41
C CYS A 70 -1.33 -6.10 0.60
N VAL A 71 -2.46 -5.82 1.24
CA VAL A 71 -3.02 -6.62 2.32
C VAL A 71 -4.07 -7.58 1.78
N ASP A 72 -4.23 -8.72 2.45
CA ASP A 72 -5.13 -9.82 2.07
C ASP A 72 -6.51 -9.74 2.75
N THR A 73 -6.65 -9.03 3.88
CA THR A 73 -7.90 -8.97 4.64
C THR A 73 -8.69 -7.67 4.46
N GLY A 74 -10.01 -7.77 4.56
CA GLY A 74 -10.90 -6.60 4.57
C GLY A 74 -10.68 -5.73 5.80
N LYS A 75 -10.36 -6.34 6.95
CA LYS A 75 -10.03 -5.64 8.19
C LYS A 75 -8.82 -4.71 7.99
N ALA A 76 -7.72 -5.22 7.45
CA ALA A 76 -6.52 -4.41 7.22
C ALA A 76 -6.81 -3.23 6.26
N ARG A 77 -7.62 -3.44 5.21
CA ARG A 77 -8.05 -2.34 4.33
C ARG A 77 -8.90 -1.29 5.04
N LYS A 78 -9.77 -1.71 5.98
CA LYS A 78 -10.53 -0.76 6.82
C LYS A 78 -9.60 0.07 7.70
N ASP A 79 -8.66 -0.57 8.37
CA ASP A 79 -7.70 0.09 9.25
C ASP A 79 -6.89 1.15 8.46
N ILE A 80 -6.38 0.78 7.28
CA ILE A 80 -5.68 1.71 6.38
C ILE A 80 -6.58 2.88 5.97
N LYS A 81 -7.83 2.59 5.53
CA LYS A 81 -8.80 3.62 5.15
C LYS A 81 -9.07 4.60 6.28
N GLU A 82 -9.21 4.11 7.51
CA GLU A 82 -9.44 4.95 8.69
C GLU A 82 -8.27 5.90 8.93
N VAL A 83 -7.03 5.40 8.88
CA VAL A 83 -5.81 6.21 9.04
C VAL A 83 -5.74 7.32 7.99
N ILE A 84 -5.81 6.99 6.70
CA ILE A 84 -5.68 7.98 5.64
C ILE A 84 -6.84 8.98 5.61
N THR A 85 -8.06 8.55 6.00
CA THR A 85 -9.23 9.42 6.09
C THR A 85 -9.11 10.38 7.27
N ALA A 86 -8.71 9.88 8.44
CA ALA A 86 -8.48 10.71 9.61
C ALA A 86 -7.42 11.78 9.34
N ALA A 87 -6.29 11.39 8.74
CA ALA A 87 -5.23 12.31 8.37
C ALA A 87 -5.65 13.35 7.31
N SER A 88 -6.56 12.98 6.39
CA SER A 88 -7.05 13.92 5.38
C SER A 88 -8.03 14.97 5.91
N ARG A 89 -8.75 14.64 7.00
CA ARG A 89 -9.76 15.51 7.64
C ARG A 89 -9.21 16.40 8.73
N SER A 90 -8.01 16.14 9.19
CA SER A 90 -7.44 16.76 10.38
C SER A 90 -6.99 18.21 10.16
N LYS A 91 -7.94 19.07 9.75
CA LYS A 91 -7.86 20.52 9.98
C LYS A 91 -8.93 20.86 11.01
N ASP A 92 -8.50 21.23 12.21
CA ASP A 92 -9.35 21.99 13.11
C ASP A 92 -9.60 23.40 12.54
N SER A 93 -10.53 24.13 13.15
CA SER A 93 -10.83 25.53 12.82
C SER A 93 -9.61 26.46 12.93
N ASN A 94 -8.51 25.99 13.51
CA ASN A 94 -7.24 26.70 13.69
C ASN A 94 -6.10 26.15 12.83
N GLY A 95 -6.36 25.18 11.94
CA GLY A 95 -5.35 24.60 11.07
C GLY A 95 -4.45 23.54 11.71
N THR A 96 -4.74 23.12 12.96
CA THR A 96 -3.93 22.16 13.70
C THR A 96 -4.50 20.75 13.55
N SER A 97 -3.69 19.82 13.08
CA SER A 97 -4.09 18.42 12.92
C SER A 97 -4.11 17.70 14.27
N PHE A 98 -5.25 17.12 14.65
CA PHE A 98 -5.36 16.29 15.87
C PHE A 98 -4.47 15.05 15.81
N TYR A 99 -4.18 14.55 14.61
CA TYR A 99 -3.35 13.36 14.40
C TYR A 99 -1.85 13.63 14.54
N ASN A 100 -1.43 14.90 14.54
CA ASN A 100 -0.02 15.29 14.49
C ASN A 100 0.40 16.20 15.63
N ARG A 101 0.16 15.81 16.88
CA ARG A 101 0.76 16.57 18.01
C ARG A 101 2.28 16.57 18.01
N HIS A 102 2.92 15.68 17.24
CA HIS A 102 4.38 15.52 17.21
C HIS A 102 5.01 15.66 15.82
N TYR A 103 4.21 15.61 14.75
CA TYR A 103 4.75 15.76 13.39
C TYR A 103 4.17 17.02 12.78
N HIS A 104 4.99 18.04 12.66
CA HIS A 104 4.65 19.28 11.98
C HIS A 104 4.12 18.99 10.58
N THR A 105 3.23 19.84 10.10
CA THR A 105 2.52 19.81 8.82
C THR A 105 3.45 19.87 7.60
N GLU A 106 4.40 18.97 7.52
CA GLU A 106 5.25 18.86 6.36
C GLU A 106 4.42 18.34 5.17
N PRO A 107 4.58 18.91 3.97
CA PRO A 107 3.75 18.57 2.80
C PRO A 107 3.75 17.09 2.43
N TYR A 108 4.79 16.36 2.80
CA TYR A 108 4.94 14.92 2.52
C TYR A 108 4.11 14.01 3.43
N HIS A 109 3.48 14.53 4.48
CA HIS A 109 2.59 13.76 5.35
C HIS A 109 1.10 13.89 4.98
N ILE A 110 0.79 14.64 3.94
CA ILE A 110 -0.58 14.80 3.48
C ILE A 110 -0.95 13.64 2.55
N PRO A 111 -1.96 12.81 2.88
CA PRO A 111 -2.38 11.73 2.00
C PRO A 111 -3.13 12.28 0.78
N TYR A 112 -2.59 12.02 -0.39
CA TYR A 112 -3.22 12.38 -1.66
C TYR A 112 -3.81 11.17 -2.37
N TYR A 113 -3.12 10.03 -2.36
CA TYR A 113 -3.48 8.85 -3.12
C TYR A 113 -3.48 7.60 -2.25
N TRP A 114 -4.41 6.71 -2.54
CA TRP A 114 -4.41 5.34 -2.05
C TRP A 114 -4.38 4.39 -3.26
N MET A 115 -3.33 3.59 -3.34
CA MET A 115 -3.17 2.52 -4.33
C MET A 115 -3.34 1.18 -3.62
N ASP A 116 -4.32 0.39 -4.05
CA ASP A 116 -4.58 -0.94 -3.50
C ASP A 116 -4.26 -2.03 -4.51
N PHE A 117 -3.59 -3.05 -4.02
CA PHE A 117 -3.32 -4.29 -4.73
C PHE A 117 -4.19 -5.39 -4.12
N GLY A 118 -5.05 -5.98 -4.93
CA GLY A 118 -5.85 -7.13 -4.55
C GLY A 118 -5.59 -8.28 -5.49
N ASN A 119 -5.38 -9.47 -4.96
CA ASN A 119 -5.19 -10.67 -5.73
C ASN A 119 -6.10 -11.80 -5.24
N MET A 120 -6.47 -12.66 -6.15
CA MET A 120 -7.05 -13.97 -5.95
C MET A 120 -6.07 -15.02 -6.44
N GLN A 121 -6.53 -16.24 -6.70
CA GLN A 121 -5.69 -17.32 -7.16
C GLN A 121 -5.02 -17.01 -8.52
N ASP A 122 -5.81 -16.62 -9.52
CA ASP A 122 -5.43 -16.47 -10.92
C ASP A 122 -5.65 -15.08 -11.51
N ARG A 123 -6.16 -14.16 -10.72
CA ARG A 123 -6.51 -12.80 -11.13
C ARG A 123 -6.23 -11.80 -10.03
N GLY A 124 -6.19 -10.53 -10.40
CA GLY A 124 -6.03 -9.47 -9.43
C GLY A 124 -6.29 -8.09 -10.02
N GLN A 125 -6.14 -7.09 -9.18
CA GLN A 125 -6.40 -5.70 -9.53
C GLN A 125 -5.39 -4.76 -8.89
N VAL A 126 -5.16 -3.66 -9.56
CA VAL A 126 -4.46 -2.50 -9.02
C VAL A 126 -5.37 -1.30 -9.20
N VAL A 127 -5.76 -0.67 -8.12
CA VAL A 127 -6.63 0.50 -8.14
C VAL A 127 -5.93 1.67 -7.47
N ILE A 128 -5.85 2.81 -8.15
CA ILE A 128 -5.40 4.06 -7.55
C ILE A 128 -6.58 5.03 -7.44
N GLY A 129 -6.82 5.51 -6.23
CA GLY A 129 -7.84 6.52 -5.97
C GLY A 129 -7.28 7.72 -5.23
N THR A 130 -8.02 8.82 -5.25
CA THR A 130 -7.65 10.03 -4.51
C THR A 130 -8.32 10.07 -3.15
N VAL A 131 -7.55 10.38 -2.12
CA VAL A 131 -8.06 10.57 -0.75
C VAL A 131 -8.79 11.92 -0.63
N LYS A 132 -8.35 12.89 -1.41
CA LYS A 132 -8.96 14.22 -1.54
C LYS A 132 -8.87 14.72 -2.97
N SER A 133 -9.57 15.82 -3.26
CA SER A 133 -9.51 16.46 -4.58
C SER A 133 -8.09 16.93 -4.91
N ILE A 134 -7.62 16.59 -6.10
CA ILE A 134 -6.31 16.97 -6.64
C ILE A 134 -6.52 17.98 -7.77
N PRO A 135 -5.98 19.20 -7.66
CA PRO A 135 -6.03 20.17 -8.75
C PRO A 135 -5.40 19.60 -10.02
N GLN A 136 -6.06 19.80 -11.15
CA GLN A 136 -5.57 19.35 -12.44
C GLN A 136 -4.98 20.51 -13.24
N PRO A 137 -4.03 20.24 -14.16
CA PRO A 137 -3.47 21.27 -15.04
C PRO A 137 -4.56 21.96 -15.86
N LYS A 138 -4.47 23.28 -15.98
CA LYS A 138 -5.35 24.03 -16.88
C LYS A 138 -4.93 23.78 -18.34
N GLY A 139 -5.92 23.62 -19.23
CA GLY A 139 -5.68 23.40 -20.66
C GLY A 139 -5.20 21.98 -21.00
N SER A 140 -5.49 21.01 -20.17
CA SER A 140 -5.25 19.59 -20.51
C SER A 140 -6.05 19.20 -21.76
N GLU A 141 -5.43 18.42 -22.65
CA GLU A 141 -6.09 17.80 -23.80
C GLU A 141 -7.03 16.65 -23.39
N PHE A 142 -6.93 16.20 -22.13
CA PHE A 142 -7.71 15.10 -21.60
C PHE A 142 -8.84 15.61 -20.69
N ASP A 143 -9.95 14.88 -20.62
CA ASP A 143 -11.00 15.10 -19.62
C ASP A 143 -10.50 14.64 -18.26
N THR A 144 -9.74 15.50 -17.57
CA THR A 144 -9.12 15.21 -16.30
C THR A 144 -10.12 15.25 -15.15
N LYS A 145 -9.97 14.36 -14.18
CA LYS A 145 -10.79 14.29 -12.96
C LYS A 145 -9.98 14.73 -11.76
N THR A 146 -10.57 15.58 -10.94
CA THR A 146 -9.97 16.01 -9.66
C THR A 146 -10.10 14.94 -8.56
N VAL A 147 -11.00 13.98 -8.74
CA VAL A 147 -11.25 12.89 -7.80
C VAL A 147 -11.32 11.57 -8.56
N LEU A 148 -10.52 10.60 -8.14
CA LEU A 148 -10.57 9.22 -8.60
C LEU A 148 -11.16 8.34 -7.48
N PRO A 149 -12.09 7.42 -7.78
CA PRO A 149 -12.67 6.56 -6.76
C PRO A 149 -11.58 5.63 -6.18
N THR A 150 -11.56 5.50 -4.88
CA THR A 150 -10.71 4.54 -4.15
C THR A 150 -11.31 3.13 -4.21
N ILE A 151 -10.52 2.12 -3.90
CA ILE A 151 -10.92 0.71 -3.98
C ILE A 151 -12.20 0.41 -3.20
N ASP A 152 -12.40 1.01 -2.05
CA ASP A 152 -13.60 0.84 -1.23
C ASP A 152 -14.87 1.43 -1.83
N LYS A 153 -14.74 2.36 -2.79
CA LYS A 153 -15.86 2.93 -3.53
C LYS A 153 -16.19 2.13 -4.80
N ILE A 154 -15.18 1.52 -5.41
CA ILE A 154 -15.36 0.67 -6.60
C ILE A 154 -15.86 -0.71 -6.19
N HIS A 155 -15.25 -1.28 -5.15
CA HIS A 155 -15.49 -2.61 -4.63
C HIS A 155 -15.74 -2.57 -3.11
N PRO A 156 -16.93 -2.10 -2.66
CA PRO A 156 -17.21 -1.98 -1.22
C PRO A 156 -17.20 -3.34 -0.49
N GLU A 157 -17.39 -4.43 -1.20
CA GLU A 157 -17.32 -5.80 -0.68
C GLU A 157 -15.91 -6.17 -0.19
N ILE A 158 -14.85 -5.57 -0.73
CA ILE A 158 -13.45 -5.89 -0.37
C ILE A 158 -13.09 -5.50 1.08
N LEU A 159 -13.92 -4.68 1.70
CA LEU A 159 -13.79 -4.33 3.11
C LEU A 159 -14.44 -5.37 4.05
N LYS A 160 -15.08 -6.40 3.51
CA LYS A 160 -15.63 -7.50 4.29
C LYS A 160 -14.66 -8.67 4.23
N ASP A 161 -14.36 -9.22 5.39
CA ASP A 161 -13.59 -10.46 5.43
C ASP A 161 -14.45 -11.59 4.87
N ALA A 162 -13.89 -12.39 3.98
CA ALA A 162 -14.56 -13.58 3.47
C ALA A 162 -14.55 -14.69 4.54
N PRO A 163 -15.56 -15.59 4.57
CA PRO A 163 -15.50 -16.76 5.44
C PRO A 163 -14.24 -17.57 5.11
N GLY A 164 -13.32 -17.65 6.06
CA GLY A 164 -12.05 -18.38 5.91
C GLY A 164 -10.80 -17.51 5.76
N ASP A 165 -10.93 -16.17 5.71
CA ASP A 165 -9.77 -15.25 5.68
C ASP A 165 -8.92 -15.33 6.97
N ASP A 166 -9.49 -15.83 8.07
CA ASP A 166 -8.78 -16.11 9.34
C ASP A 166 -7.92 -17.38 9.31
N GLN A 167 -7.81 -18.06 8.17
CA GLN A 167 -6.88 -19.17 8.05
C GLN A 167 -5.45 -18.60 8.06
N GLY A 168 -4.73 -18.87 9.14
CA GLY A 168 -3.36 -18.46 9.35
C GLY A 168 -2.42 -18.76 8.17
N PRO A 169 -1.16 -18.37 8.24
CA PRO A 169 -0.21 -18.50 7.14
C PRO A 169 -0.12 -19.95 6.67
N SER A 170 -0.04 -20.15 5.34
CA SER A 170 0.12 -21.49 4.75
C SER A 170 1.32 -22.20 5.36
N CYS A 171 1.14 -23.45 5.79
CA CYS A 171 2.19 -24.25 6.45
C CYS A 171 3.27 -24.73 5.46
N SER A 172 2.99 -24.72 4.15
CA SER A 172 3.93 -25.17 3.12
C SER A 172 3.84 -24.32 1.85
N LEU A 173 4.92 -24.35 1.03
CA LEU A 173 4.94 -23.75 -0.29
C LEU A 173 3.87 -24.33 -1.21
N ALA A 174 3.66 -25.66 -1.18
CA ALA A 174 2.66 -26.32 -2.01
C ALA A 174 1.24 -25.82 -1.71
N GLU A 175 0.88 -25.66 -0.44
CA GLU A 175 -0.39 -25.09 -0.01
C GLU A 175 -0.53 -23.63 -0.44
N ALA A 176 0.54 -22.85 -0.32
CA ALA A 176 0.55 -21.45 -0.75
C ALA A 176 0.32 -21.30 -2.26
N LEU A 177 0.90 -22.17 -3.09
CA LEU A 177 0.71 -22.18 -4.54
C LEU A 177 -0.69 -22.68 -4.97
N GLN A 178 -1.39 -23.44 -4.15
CA GLN A 178 -2.80 -23.77 -4.38
C GLN A 178 -3.72 -22.56 -4.17
N LYS A 179 -3.34 -21.67 -3.27
CA LYS A 179 -4.11 -20.45 -2.97
C LYS A 179 -3.83 -19.31 -3.96
N GLN A 180 -2.61 -19.25 -4.52
CA GLN A 180 -2.16 -18.18 -5.41
C GLN A 180 -1.23 -18.71 -6.48
N ASP A 181 -1.44 -18.29 -7.74
CA ASP A 181 -0.51 -18.55 -8.83
C ASP A 181 0.85 -17.85 -8.57
N LEU A 182 1.92 -18.51 -9.01
CA LEU A 182 3.30 -18.10 -8.74
C LEU A 182 3.61 -16.67 -9.20
N PHE A 183 3.06 -16.26 -10.35
CA PHE A 183 3.41 -14.98 -10.99
C PHE A 183 2.40 -13.86 -10.76
N ILE A 184 1.25 -14.12 -10.16
CA ILE A 184 0.19 -13.11 -10.03
C ILE A 184 0.68 -11.87 -9.29
N ASN A 185 1.40 -12.02 -8.18
CA ASN A 185 1.91 -10.90 -7.39
C ASN A 185 2.92 -10.06 -8.16
N THR A 186 3.83 -10.70 -8.90
CA THR A 186 4.83 -10.02 -9.73
C THR A 186 4.18 -9.23 -10.86
N ASN A 187 3.17 -9.81 -11.52
CA ASN A 187 2.43 -9.13 -12.57
C ASN A 187 1.70 -7.90 -12.05
N LEU A 188 0.98 -8.02 -10.93
CA LEU A 188 0.30 -6.89 -10.29
C LEU A 188 1.29 -5.82 -9.84
N ALA A 189 2.42 -6.20 -9.25
CA ALA A 189 3.46 -5.26 -8.84
C ALA A 189 3.98 -4.45 -10.04
N ASN A 190 4.28 -5.11 -11.18
CA ASN A 190 4.73 -4.44 -12.40
C ASN A 190 3.67 -3.45 -12.93
N MET A 191 2.40 -3.81 -12.89
CA MET A 191 1.29 -2.93 -13.31
C MET A 191 1.19 -1.69 -12.42
N GLY A 192 1.22 -1.87 -11.10
CA GLY A 192 1.20 -0.75 -10.17
C GLY A 192 2.41 0.16 -10.29
N LEU A 193 3.60 -0.43 -10.46
CA LEU A 193 4.83 0.34 -10.71
C LEU A 193 4.76 1.13 -12.02
N ALA A 194 4.12 0.62 -13.07
CA ALA A 194 3.90 1.36 -14.30
C ALA A 194 3.01 2.59 -14.09
N ILE A 195 1.98 2.50 -13.25
CA ILE A 195 1.13 3.65 -12.86
C ILE A 195 1.96 4.67 -12.09
N LEU A 196 2.69 4.25 -11.05
CA LEU A 196 3.55 5.14 -10.26
C LEU A 196 4.62 5.81 -11.12
N TRP A 197 5.22 5.08 -12.06
CA TRP A 197 6.19 5.65 -12.99
C TRP A 197 5.61 6.76 -13.84
N LYS A 198 4.38 6.58 -14.37
CA LYS A 198 3.66 7.64 -15.09
C LYS A 198 3.41 8.84 -14.19
N MET A 199 2.94 8.63 -12.96
CA MET A 199 2.70 9.71 -12.00
C MET A 199 3.95 10.52 -11.72
N PHE A 200 5.08 9.88 -11.43
CA PHE A 200 6.34 10.56 -11.13
C PHE A 200 6.91 11.32 -12.34
N ARG A 201 6.55 10.92 -13.54
CA ARG A 201 6.88 11.67 -14.76
C ARG A 201 5.86 12.73 -15.14
N ALA A 202 4.88 13.02 -14.29
CA ALA A 202 3.77 13.93 -14.57
C ALA A 202 3.03 13.59 -15.88
N LEU A 203 2.90 12.30 -16.18
CA LEU A 203 2.15 11.81 -17.34
C LEU A 203 0.70 11.51 -16.95
N HIS A 204 -0.14 11.37 -17.97
CA HIS A 204 -1.52 10.94 -17.79
C HIS A 204 -1.59 9.50 -17.23
N ILE A 205 -2.47 9.30 -16.25
CA ILE A 205 -2.80 7.98 -15.72
C ILE A 205 -4.30 7.73 -15.83
N ASP A 206 -4.67 6.50 -16.12
CA ASP A 206 -6.07 6.07 -16.07
C ASP A 206 -6.45 5.68 -14.64
N SER A 207 -7.72 5.87 -14.31
CA SER A 207 -8.21 5.61 -12.94
C SER A 207 -8.28 4.14 -12.57
N ASN A 208 -8.38 3.25 -13.55
CA ASN A 208 -8.57 1.81 -13.35
C ASN A 208 -7.69 1.02 -14.31
N GLY A 209 -6.80 0.23 -13.75
CA GLY A 209 -6.19 -0.87 -14.45
C GLY A 209 -6.84 -2.18 -13.98
N LEU A 210 -7.88 -2.63 -14.66
CA LEU A 210 -8.30 -4.03 -14.66
C LEU A 210 -7.41 -4.76 -15.65
N TYR A 211 -6.66 -5.76 -15.15
CA TYR A 211 -5.81 -6.61 -15.98
C TYR A 211 -6.11 -8.07 -15.71
#